data_d3e86d25c027981be3b692b766598258
#
_entry.id   d3e86d25c027981be3b692b766598258
#
_cell.length_a   1.000
_cell.length_b   1.000
_cell.length_c   1.000
_cell.angle_alpha   90.00
_cell.angle_beta   90.00
_cell.angle_gamma   90.00
#
_symmetry.space_group_name_H-M   'P 1'
#
loop_
_entity.id
_entity.type
_entity.pdbx_description
1 polymer ?
#
loop_
_entity_poly.entity_id
_entity_poly.type
_entity_poly.pdbx_seq_one_letter_code
_entity_poly.pdbx_strand_id
1 'polypeptide(L)'
;MKAMISSGININQTDILNKNALFYTPSPETLSVLAEHEIDINHTDSLGRNALFYTSDAESVQLLVKNGISINHSELEDKNALFFATNESSARELTDSGIDINHTDSYGRNALFYVCEPDVKRLLIKKGINVNQRDIYGHNSVNIIGIDADLLDVYFAAGLDPDIQDRNGNSLIFHPYKKTITDILIKNGCDINQVNNNGETVFEYIQTMIFSNSQLDQCLSVLTPFINLIKSRPLTFNRLTFGCLELIKILQSQNIDYKINERCVVKYPNKDIKKFITEAQKVIDFRHVNLCSWYDTPLVSLKNKEIIKWFIRNNVKVNINDIEEQDIRTEILAYLALRENKELKTVINPNIKHSASKKRL
;
A
#
# COMPACT_ATOMS: atom_id res chain seq x y z
N MET A 1 5.89 -40.74 35.54
CA MET A 1 7.16 -40.01 35.40
C MET A 1 8.08 -40.23 36.62
N LYS A 2 7.72 -39.93 37.86
CA LYS A 2 8.59 -40.10 39.05
C LYS A 2 9.22 -41.52 39.16
N ALA A 3 8.44 -42.59 38.93
CA ALA A 3 8.93 -43.96 38.92
C ALA A 3 9.98 -44.25 37.83
N MET A 4 9.86 -43.62 36.67
CA MET A 4 10.84 -43.77 35.56
C MET A 4 12.16 -43.05 35.91
N ILE A 5 12.06 -41.88 36.52
CA ILE A 5 13.23 -41.11 36.94
C ILE A 5 13.98 -41.88 38.05
N SER A 6 13.25 -42.45 39.01
CA SER A 6 13.81 -43.28 40.10
C SER A 6 14.49 -44.55 39.60
N SER A 7 14.18 -45.01 38.38
CA SER A 7 14.85 -46.18 37.76
C SER A 7 16.18 -45.84 37.05
N GLY A 8 16.66 -44.59 37.15
CA GLY A 8 17.94 -44.14 36.61
C GLY A 8 17.95 -43.77 35.15
N ILE A 9 16.79 -43.39 34.62
CA ILE A 9 16.71 -42.86 33.24
C ILE A 9 17.44 -41.54 33.14
N ASN A 10 18.20 -41.34 32.04
CA ASN A 10 18.80 -40.02 31.78
C ASN A 10 17.72 -39.00 31.39
N ILE A 11 17.39 -38.10 32.32
CA ILE A 11 16.34 -37.11 32.14
C ILE A 11 16.67 -36.09 31.04
N ASN A 12 17.95 -35.87 30.74
CA ASN A 12 18.46 -34.95 29.72
C ASN A 12 18.70 -35.62 28.35
N GLN A 13 18.21 -36.87 28.18
CA GLN A 13 18.28 -37.51 26.87
C GLN A 13 17.44 -36.77 25.84
N THR A 14 18.00 -36.67 24.64
CA THR A 14 17.36 -35.94 23.53
C THR A 14 16.94 -36.86 22.40
N ASP A 15 15.96 -36.46 21.65
CA ASP A 15 15.57 -37.08 20.38
C ASP A 15 16.43 -36.61 19.19
N ILE A 16 16.04 -37.02 17.97
CA ILE A 16 16.74 -36.69 16.71
C ILE A 16 16.66 -35.19 16.36
N LEU A 17 15.74 -34.43 16.97
CA LEU A 17 15.60 -32.98 16.83
C LEU A 17 16.28 -32.21 17.97
N ASN A 18 17.13 -32.92 18.75
CA ASN A 18 17.79 -32.41 19.94
C ASN A 18 16.80 -31.90 21.02
N LYS A 19 15.58 -32.43 21.11
CA LYS A 19 14.59 -32.08 22.12
C LYS A 19 14.68 -32.99 23.31
N ASN A 20 14.78 -32.42 24.52
CA ASN A 20 14.67 -33.17 25.76
C ASN A 20 13.19 -33.29 26.21
N ALA A 21 12.92 -33.87 27.36
CA ALA A 21 11.58 -34.10 27.87
C ALA A 21 10.76 -32.83 28.09
N LEU A 22 11.37 -31.63 28.29
CA LEU A 22 10.69 -30.36 28.48
C LEU A 22 9.84 -29.96 27.26
N PHE A 23 10.31 -30.28 26.05
CA PHE A 23 9.63 -29.90 24.81
C PHE A 23 8.32 -30.66 24.58
N TYR A 24 8.10 -31.74 25.33
CA TYR A 24 6.94 -32.63 25.19
C TYR A 24 6.05 -32.62 26.43
N THR A 25 6.24 -31.68 27.35
CA THR A 25 5.46 -31.63 28.59
C THR A 25 4.06 -31.11 28.34
N PRO A 26 3.02 -31.93 28.40
CA PRO A 26 1.65 -31.53 28.14
C PRO A 26 0.99 -30.78 29.31
N SER A 27 1.65 -30.75 30.49
CA SER A 27 1.06 -30.19 31.69
C SER A 27 2.07 -29.58 32.65
N PRO A 28 1.67 -28.55 33.41
CA PRO A 28 2.48 -27.91 34.46
C PRO A 28 3.00 -28.89 35.52
N GLU A 29 2.19 -29.91 35.89
CA GLU A 29 2.60 -30.91 36.89
C GLU A 29 3.78 -31.76 36.39
N THR A 30 3.77 -32.11 35.11
CA THR A 30 4.88 -32.86 34.49
C THR A 30 6.14 -32.03 34.45
N LEU A 31 6.01 -30.76 34.08
CA LEU A 31 7.11 -29.77 34.05
C LEU A 31 7.72 -29.61 35.46
N SER A 32 6.88 -29.45 36.48
CA SER A 32 7.33 -29.34 37.87
C SER A 32 8.18 -30.55 38.32
N VAL A 33 7.73 -31.77 37.97
CA VAL A 33 8.47 -32.98 38.27
C VAL A 33 9.84 -33.04 37.55
N LEU A 34 9.90 -32.59 36.29
CA LEU A 34 11.16 -32.55 35.54
C LEU A 34 12.13 -31.55 36.15
N ALA A 35 11.62 -30.37 36.52
CA ALA A 35 12.40 -29.28 37.13
C ALA A 35 12.97 -29.68 38.50
N GLU A 36 12.23 -30.47 39.30
CA GLU A 36 12.70 -31.04 40.58
C GLU A 36 13.88 -32.03 40.44
N HIS A 37 14.11 -32.56 39.23
CA HIS A 37 15.08 -33.64 38.98
C HIS A 37 16.23 -33.21 38.05
N GLU A 38 16.63 -31.93 38.08
CA GLU A 38 17.81 -31.39 37.40
C GLU A 38 17.77 -31.52 35.87
N ILE A 39 16.57 -31.41 35.25
CA ILE A 39 16.50 -31.28 33.82
C ILE A 39 17.21 -29.99 33.38
N ASP A 40 17.94 -30.05 32.25
CA ASP A 40 18.50 -28.85 31.66
C ASP A 40 17.37 -27.93 31.14
N ILE A 41 17.02 -26.94 31.96
CA ILE A 41 15.89 -25.99 31.70
C ILE A 41 16.16 -25.09 30.51
N ASN A 42 17.44 -24.82 30.19
CA ASN A 42 17.88 -23.96 29.10
C ASN A 42 18.30 -24.76 27.84
N HIS A 43 17.98 -26.04 27.82
CA HIS A 43 18.24 -26.89 26.65
C HIS A 43 17.57 -26.31 25.40
N THR A 44 18.25 -26.39 24.24
CA THR A 44 17.72 -25.94 22.97
C THR A 44 17.63 -27.07 21.97
N ASP A 45 16.59 -27.05 21.13
CA ASP A 45 16.44 -27.99 20.04
C ASP A 45 17.39 -27.67 18.86
N SER A 46 17.29 -28.43 17.78
CA SER A 46 18.08 -28.26 16.55
C SER A 46 17.83 -26.92 15.82
N LEU A 47 16.75 -26.20 16.13
CA LEU A 47 16.45 -24.88 15.62
C LEU A 47 16.91 -23.75 16.57
N GLY A 48 17.59 -24.14 17.68
CA GLY A 48 18.01 -23.17 18.70
C GLY A 48 16.89 -22.68 19.61
N ARG A 49 15.74 -23.37 19.68
CA ARG A 49 14.57 -22.99 20.49
C ARG A 49 14.64 -23.61 21.86
N ASN A 50 14.34 -22.87 22.91
CA ASN A 50 14.13 -23.46 24.23
C ASN A 50 12.66 -23.85 24.45
N ALA A 51 12.29 -24.39 25.61
CA ALA A 51 10.96 -24.89 25.90
C ALA A 51 9.86 -23.80 25.84
N LEU A 52 10.18 -22.50 26.06
CA LEU A 52 9.22 -21.39 25.96
C LEU A 52 8.58 -21.26 24.59
N PHE A 53 9.27 -21.63 23.50
CA PHE A 53 8.77 -21.55 22.14
C PHE A 53 7.61 -22.53 21.87
N TYR A 54 7.45 -23.51 22.71
CA TYR A 54 6.45 -24.58 22.59
C TYR A 54 5.35 -24.52 23.64
N THR A 55 5.44 -23.54 24.55
CA THR A 55 4.54 -23.41 25.69
C THR A 55 3.32 -22.59 25.33
N SER A 56 2.11 -23.17 25.50
CA SER A 56 0.84 -22.53 25.16
C SER A 56 0.00 -22.11 26.36
N ASP A 57 0.44 -22.34 27.59
CA ASP A 57 -0.28 -22.00 28.81
C ASP A 57 0.58 -21.16 29.77
N ALA A 58 -0.10 -20.28 30.53
CA ALA A 58 0.58 -19.34 31.43
C ALA A 58 1.29 -20.03 32.59
N GLU A 59 0.72 -21.11 33.16
CA GLU A 59 1.29 -21.80 34.32
C GLU A 59 2.62 -22.47 33.97
N SER A 60 2.69 -23.06 32.78
CA SER A 60 3.96 -23.62 32.27
C SER A 60 5.01 -22.52 32.01
N VAL A 61 4.63 -21.38 31.47
CA VAL A 61 5.54 -20.22 31.35
C VAL A 61 6.07 -19.79 32.70
N GLN A 62 5.21 -19.63 33.72
CA GLN A 62 5.60 -19.26 35.08
C GLN A 62 6.58 -20.27 35.68
N LEU A 63 6.29 -21.57 35.55
CA LEU A 63 7.15 -22.62 36.06
C LEU A 63 8.52 -22.60 35.38
N LEU A 64 8.60 -22.46 34.08
CA LEU A 64 9.86 -22.34 33.35
C LEU A 64 10.66 -21.13 33.82
N VAL A 65 10.02 -19.96 33.90
CA VAL A 65 10.66 -18.74 34.38
C VAL A 65 11.16 -18.90 35.84
N LYS A 66 10.33 -19.42 36.71
CA LYS A 66 10.69 -19.70 38.12
C LYS A 66 11.90 -20.60 38.23
N ASN A 67 12.07 -21.54 37.30
CA ASN A 67 13.19 -22.47 37.28
C ASN A 67 14.39 -21.97 36.46
N GLY A 68 14.39 -20.70 36.06
CA GLY A 68 15.56 -20.02 35.49
C GLY A 68 15.75 -20.21 33.97
N ILE A 69 14.67 -20.41 33.22
CA ILE A 69 14.77 -20.41 31.76
C ILE A 69 15.14 -19.00 31.26
N SER A 70 15.97 -18.94 30.24
CA SER A 70 16.34 -17.70 29.58
C SER A 70 15.14 -17.13 28.82
N ILE A 71 14.43 -16.15 29.44
CA ILE A 71 13.19 -15.57 28.88
C ILE A 71 13.42 -14.86 27.55
N ASN A 72 14.57 -14.20 27.37
CA ASN A 72 14.95 -13.47 26.18
C ASN A 72 15.82 -14.29 25.20
N HIS A 73 15.78 -15.61 25.33
CA HIS A 73 16.44 -16.49 24.37
C HIS A 73 15.85 -16.31 22.97
N SER A 74 16.70 -16.25 21.94
CA SER A 74 16.27 -16.22 20.53
C SER A 74 16.77 -17.45 19.78
N GLU A 75 15.99 -17.89 18.79
CA GLU A 75 16.29 -19.01 17.91
C GLU A 75 17.19 -18.58 16.73
N LEU A 76 17.48 -19.48 15.78
CA LEU A 76 18.44 -19.23 14.69
C LEU A 76 18.13 -18.02 13.78
N GLU A 77 16.87 -17.58 13.71
CA GLU A 77 16.44 -16.41 12.94
C GLU A 77 16.26 -15.16 13.84
N ASP A 78 16.82 -15.18 15.04
CA ASP A 78 16.72 -14.13 16.07
C ASP A 78 15.30 -13.88 16.62
N LYS A 79 14.35 -14.81 16.47
CA LYS A 79 13.02 -14.67 17.06
C LYS A 79 13.01 -15.15 18.50
N ASN A 80 12.38 -14.40 19.40
CA ASN A 80 12.11 -14.88 20.77
C ASN A 80 10.77 -15.64 20.86
N ALA A 81 10.43 -16.19 22.02
CA ALA A 81 9.22 -16.99 22.21
C ALA A 81 7.92 -16.24 21.90
N LEU A 82 7.90 -14.89 22.02
CA LEU A 82 6.74 -14.06 21.78
C LEU A 82 6.24 -14.10 20.31
N PHE A 83 7.15 -14.34 19.37
CA PHE A 83 6.82 -14.47 17.93
C PHE A 83 5.94 -15.70 17.64
N PHE A 84 5.94 -16.68 18.54
CA PHE A 84 5.23 -17.95 18.42
C PHE A 84 4.00 -18.02 19.35
N ALA A 85 3.64 -16.93 20.00
CA ALA A 85 2.50 -16.90 20.91
C ALA A 85 1.18 -17.10 20.15
N THR A 86 0.44 -18.14 20.50
CA THR A 86 -0.83 -18.54 19.87
C THR A 86 -2.06 -18.20 20.69
N ASN A 87 -1.89 -17.72 21.92
CA ASN A 87 -3.01 -17.31 22.77
C ASN A 87 -2.61 -16.21 23.74
N GLU A 88 -3.60 -15.46 24.21
CA GLU A 88 -3.42 -14.30 25.08
C GLU A 88 -2.81 -14.67 26.44
N SER A 89 -3.13 -15.84 27.00
CA SER A 89 -2.70 -16.26 28.33
C SER A 89 -1.18 -16.43 28.39
N SER A 90 -0.59 -17.21 27.49
CA SER A 90 0.87 -17.39 27.42
C SER A 90 1.59 -16.10 27.02
N ALA A 91 1.05 -15.33 26.06
CA ALA A 91 1.65 -14.05 25.66
C ALA A 91 1.67 -13.03 26.83
N ARG A 92 0.62 -13.00 27.64
CA ARG A 92 0.53 -12.16 28.83
C ARG A 92 1.63 -12.54 29.83
N GLU A 93 1.73 -13.83 30.12
CA GLU A 93 2.71 -14.31 31.09
C GLU A 93 4.16 -14.08 30.61
N LEU A 94 4.45 -14.30 29.32
CA LEU A 94 5.75 -13.98 28.74
C LEU A 94 6.08 -12.49 28.93
N THR A 95 5.12 -11.59 28.63
CA THR A 95 5.32 -10.15 28.77
C THR A 95 5.44 -9.71 30.24
N ASP A 96 4.67 -10.30 31.15
CA ASP A 96 4.72 -10.01 32.59
C ASP A 96 6.00 -10.56 33.25
N SER A 97 6.56 -11.62 32.68
CA SER A 97 7.86 -12.20 33.09
C SER A 97 9.07 -11.48 32.51
N GLY A 98 8.88 -10.42 31.71
CA GLY A 98 9.97 -9.56 31.23
C GLY A 98 10.63 -9.96 29.92
N ILE A 99 9.92 -10.67 29.04
CA ILE A 99 10.39 -10.86 27.66
C ILE A 99 10.53 -9.50 26.96
N ASP A 100 11.58 -9.36 26.16
CA ASP A 100 11.71 -8.14 25.33
C ASP A 100 10.61 -8.10 24.28
N ILE A 101 9.60 -7.27 24.54
CA ILE A 101 8.42 -7.12 23.67
C ILE A 101 8.77 -6.47 22.34
N ASN A 102 9.84 -5.67 22.28
CA ASN A 102 10.31 -4.97 21.08
C ASN A 102 11.47 -5.66 20.39
N HIS A 103 11.76 -6.91 20.79
CA HIS A 103 12.73 -7.75 20.10
C HIS A 103 12.42 -7.85 18.63
N THR A 104 13.45 -7.83 17.78
CA THR A 104 13.30 -7.96 16.32
C THR A 104 14.09 -9.15 15.80
N ASP A 105 13.54 -9.84 14.83
CA ASP A 105 14.24 -10.89 14.11
C ASP A 105 15.33 -10.33 13.18
N SER A 106 16.04 -11.22 12.48
CA SER A 106 17.07 -10.86 11.49
C SER A 106 16.55 -10.02 10.30
N TYR A 107 15.22 -9.96 10.09
CA TYR A 107 14.57 -9.11 9.10
C TYR A 107 14.10 -7.77 9.67
N GLY A 108 14.38 -7.46 10.94
CA GLY A 108 13.92 -6.25 11.63
C GLY A 108 12.44 -6.26 11.99
N ARG A 109 11.79 -7.41 12.04
CA ARG A 109 10.37 -7.59 12.35
C ARG A 109 10.19 -7.89 13.82
N ASN A 110 9.21 -7.27 14.46
CA ASN A 110 8.78 -7.65 15.80
C ASN A 110 7.66 -8.70 15.77
N ALA A 111 7.18 -9.13 16.93
CA ALA A 111 6.16 -10.20 17.04
C ALA A 111 4.84 -9.87 16.29
N LEU A 112 4.48 -8.58 16.12
CA LEU A 112 3.25 -8.18 15.39
C LEU A 112 3.22 -8.66 13.93
N PHE A 113 4.38 -8.93 13.32
CA PHE A 113 4.45 -9.44 11.95
C PHE A 113 4.08 -10.91 11.82
N TYR A 114 4.13 -11.68 12.92
CA TYR A 114 3.99 -13.13 12.93
C TYR A 114 2.75 -13.62 13.64
N VAL A 115 2.35 -12.93 14.70
CA VAL A 115 1.17 -13.29 15.48
C VAL A 115 -0.09 -13.11 14.63
N CYS A 116 -0.89 -14.17 14.50
CA CYS A 116 -2.14 -14.16 13.74
C CYS A 116 -3.35 -13.83 14.61
N GLU A 117 -3.32 -14.21 15.90
CA GLU A 117 -4.44 -14.08 16.82
C GLU A 117 -4.73 -12.62 17.20
N PRO A 118 -5.92 -12.08 16.93
CA PRO A 118 -6.25 -10.67 17.21
C PRO A 118 -6.11 -10.29 18.69
N ASP A 119 -6.47 -11.19 19.61
CA ASP A 119 -6.39 -10.92 21.05
C ASP A 119 -4.94 -10.83 21.54
N VAL A 120 -4.04 -11.64 20.97
CA VAL A 120 -2.61 -11.54 21.25
C VAL A 120 -2.07 -10.21 20.74
N LYS A 121 -2.44 -9.78 19.52
CA LYS A 121 -2.04 -8.46 18.99
C LYS A 121 -2.53 -7.31 19.88
N ARG A 122 -3.81 -7.34 20.30
CA ARG A 122 -4.37 -6.33 21.23
C ARG A 122 -3.58 -6.27 22.54
N LEU A 123 -3.24 -7.44 23.08
CA LEU A 123 -2.41 -7.52 24.29
C LEU A 123 -1.04 -6.91 24.05
N LEU A 124 -0.33 -7.30 22.99
CA LEU A 124 1.03 -6.79 22.71
C LEU A 124 1.02 -5.28 22.51
N ILE A 125 0.04 -4.75 21.76
CA ILE A 125 -0.15 -3.31 21.58
C ILE A 125 -0.39 -2.62 22.92
N LYS A 126 -1.26 -3.16 23.77
CA LYS A 126 -1.53 -2.64 25.11
C LYS A 126 -0.27 -2.66 26.02
N LYS A 127 0.60 -3.64 25.81
CA LYS A 127 1.87 -3.79 26.53
C LYS A 127 3.01 -2.90 25.98
N GLY A 128 2.75 -2.13 24.91
CA GLY A 128 3.66 -1.14 24.37
C GLY A 128 4.62 -1.66 23.30
N ILE A 129 4.27 -2.70 22.56
CA ILE A 129 5.03 -3.10 21.37
C ILE A 129 5.04 -1.96 20.36
N ASN A 130 6.17 -1.76 19.68
CA ASN A 130 6.30 -0.73 18.65
C ASN A 130 5.42 -1.04 17.44
N VAL A 131 4.27 -0.34 17.31
CA VAL A 131 3.33 -0.48 16.20
C VAL A 131 3.86 0.09 14.89
N ASN A 132 4.90 0.94 14.96
CA ASN A 132 5.57 1.56 13.81
C ASN A 132 6.82 0.80 13.36
N GLN A 133 7.07 -0.41 13.91
CA GLN A 133 8.20 -1.23 13.49
C GLN A 133 8.16 -1.51 11.99
N ARG A 134 9.32 -1.35 11.33
CA ARG A 134 9.50 -1.62 9.90
C ARG A 134 10.52 -2.74 9.71
N ASP A 135 10.25 -3.63 8.77
CA ASP A 135 11.22 -4.64 8.36
C ASP A 135 12.29 -4.02 7.42
N ILE A 136 13.31 -4.81 7.05
CA ILE A 136 14.38 -4.39 6.12
C ILE A 136 13.87 -3.98 4.74
N TYR A 137 12.63 -4.31 4.38
CA TYR A 137 11.96 -3.92 3.15
C TYR A 137 11.09 -2.67 3.33
N GLY A 138 11.07 -2.11 4.54
CA GLY A 138 10.26 -0.95 4.89
C GLY A 138 8.79 -1.26 5.16
N HIS A 139 8.37 -2.53 5.16
CA HIS A 139 6.99 -2.89 5.46
C HIS A 139 6.72 -2.77 6.97
N ASN A 140 5.50 -2.37 7.29
CA ASN A 140 4.95 -2.44 8.63
C ASN A 140 4.07 -3.71 8.77
N SER A 141 3.85 -4.19 10.01
CA SER A 141 3.02 -5.37 10.27
C SER A 141 1.59 -5.24 9.73
N VAL A 142 1.04 -4.03 9.72
CA VAL A 142 -0.30 -3.73 9.19
C VAL A 142 -0.38 -3.96 7.68
N ASN A 143 0.72 -3.69 6.94
CA ASN A 143 0.75 -3.87 5.48
C ASN A 143 0.79 -5.34 5.05
N ILE A 144 1.31 -6.24 5.89
CA ILE A 144 1.59 -7.65 5.52
C ILE A 144 0.43 -8.59 5.86
N ILE A 145 -0.22 -8.41 7.00
CA ILE A 145 -1.14 -9.43 7.57
C ILE A 145 -2.59 -9.24 7.14
N GLY A 146 -2.89 -8.16 6.41
CA GLY A 146 -4.28 -7.77 6.16
C GLY A 146 -4.91 -7.07 7.38
N ILE A 147 -5.73 -6.07 7.12
CA ILE A 147 -6.26 -5.20 8.17
C ILE A 147 -7.68 -5.66 8.54
N ASP A 148 -7.85 -5.98 9.83
CA ASP A 148 -9.16 -5.98 10.47
C ASP A 148 -9.48 -4.55 10.98
N ALA A 149 -10.68 -4.06 10.68
CA ALA A 149 -11.10 -2.70 11.04
C ALA A 149 -11.02 -2.44 12.56
N ASP A 150 -11.48 -3.41 13.36
CA ASP A 150 -11.50 -3.28 14.82
C ASP A 150 -10.06 -3.26 15.41
N LEU A 151 -9.15 -3.97 14.77
CA LEU A 151 -7.75 -4.00 15.19
C LEU A 151 -7.01 -2.72 14.76
N LEU A 152 -7.37 -2.16 13.61
CA LEU A 152 -6.75 -0.93 13.09
C LEU A 152 -6.97 0.26 14.04
N ASP A 153 -8.17 0.41 14.63
CA ASP A 153 -8.41 1.44 15.64
C ASP A 153 -7.50 1.29 16.87
N VAL A 154 -7.17 0.05 17.26
CA VAL A 154 -6.24 -0.23 18.37
C VAL A 154 -4.81 0.17 18.00
N TYR A 155 -4.37 -0.08 16.78
CA TYR A 155 -3.08 0.38 16.28
C TYR A 155 -2.98 1.90 16.29
N PHE A 156 -4.00 2.62 15.82
CA PHE A 156 -4.00 4.09 15.84
C PHE A 156 -4.03 4.66 17.27
N ALA A 157 -4.80 4.05 18.16
CA ALA A 157 -4.81 4.44 19.57
C ALA A 157 -3.42 4.27 20.24
N ALA A 158 -2.59 3.37 19.73
CA ALA A 158 -1.22 3.15 20.18
C ALA A 158 -0.16 4.01 19.43
N GLY A 159 -0.60 4.92 18.55
CA GLY A 159 0.29 5.85 17.85
C GLY A 159 0.83 5.32 16.52
N LEU A 160 0.10 4.44 15.82
CA LEU A 160 0.45 4.08 14.45
C LEU A 160 0.51 5.35 13.60
N ASP A 161 1.63 5.52 12.88
CA ASP A 161 1.79 6.59 11.91
C ASP A 161 0.88 6.32 10.69
N PRO A 162 -0.14 7.18 10.44
CA PRO A 162 -1.06 6.98 9.32
C PRO A 162 -0.38 7.02 7.96
N ASP A 163 0.75 7.73 7.85
CA ASP A 163 1.48 7.97 6.62
C ASP A 163 2.76 7.13 6.49
N ILE A 164 2.88 6.07 7.30
CA ILE A 164 4.01 5.13 7.22
C ILE A 164 4.07 4.49 5.83
N GLN A 165 5.18 4.69 5.13
CA GLN A 165 5.37 4.22 3.76
C GLN A 165 6.13 2.90 3.71
N ASP A 166 5.75 2.03 2.79
CA ASP A 166 6.53 0.86 2.40
C ASP A 166 7.74 1.26 1.52
N ARG A 167 8.50 0.26 1.04
CA ARG A 167 9.66 0.46 0.14
C ARG A 167 9.28 1.14 -1.18
N ASN A 168 8.03 1.01 -1.64
CA ASN A 168 7.53 1.62 -2.86
C ASN A 168 7.01 3.05 -2.63
N GLY A 169 7.11 3.56 -1.41
CA GLY A 169 6.55 4.84 -1.00
C GLY A 169 5.02 4.80 -0.82
N ASN A 170 4.40 3.62 -0.79
CA ASN A 170 2.97 3.49 -0.56
C ASN A 170 2.68 3.53 0.94
N SER A 171 1.87 4.47 1.38
CA SER A 171 1.30 4.45 2.73
C SER A 171 0.10 3.51 2.83
N LEU A 172 -0.46 3.34 4.02
CA LEU A 172 -1.58 2.42 4.27
C LEU A 172 -2.77 2.69 3.34
N ILE A 173 -2.99 3.97 2.97
CA ILE A 173 -4.12 4.36 2.12
C ILE A 173 -4.01 3.88 0.66
N PHE A 174 -2.81 3.49 0.20
CA PHE A 174 -2.60 2.97 -1.16
C PHE A 174 -3.13 1.54 -1.36
N HIS A 175 -3.47 0.84 -0.28
CA HIS A 175 -4.03 -0.49 -0.40
C HIS A 175 -5.55 -0.42 -0.61
N PRO A 176 -6.12 -1.14 -1.60
CA PRO A 176 -7.56 -1.11 -1.89
C PRO A 176 -8.34 -1.89 -0.82
N TYR A 177 -8.62 -1.23 0.26
CA TYR A 177 -9.37 -1.80 1.38
C TYR A 177 -10.88 -1.65 1.20
N LYS A 178 -11.63 -2.39 2.04
CA LYS A 178 -13.06 -2.15 2.21
C LYS A 178 -13.29 -0.70 2.67
N LYS A 179 -14.44 -0.12 2.30
CA LYS A 179 -14.82 1.26 2.67
C LYS A 179 -14.57 1.56 4.16
N THR A 180 -14.90 0.63 5.06
CA THR A 180 -14.70 0.78 6.52
C THR A 180 -13.25 1.05 6.90
N ILE A 181 -12.29 0.38 6.26
CA ILE A 181 -10.85 0.59 6.50
C ILE A 181 -10.44 1.98 6.01
N THR A 182 -10.86 2.35 4.80
CA THR A 182 -10.56 3.68 4.23
C THR A 182 -11.11 4.80 5.12
N ASP A 183 -12.33 4.66 5.64
CA ASP A 183 -12.93 5.64 6.56
C ASP A 183 -12.10 5.78 7.85
N ILE A 184 -11.60 4.68 8.40
CA ILE A 184 -10.72 4.69 9.60
C ILE A 184 -9.39 5.37 9.29
N LEU A 185 -8.74 5.07 8.15
CA LEU A 185 -7.49 5.70 7.74
C LEU A 185 -7.64 7.22 7.61
N ILE A 186 -8.70 7.67 6.93
CA ILE A 186 -9.02 9.08 6.76
C ILE A 186 -9.29 9.76 8.11
N LYS A 187 -10.10 9.15 8.97
CA LYS A 187 -10.41 9.64 10.32
C LYS A 187 -9.15 9.86 11.16
N ASN A 188 -8.15 8.99 10.98
CA ASN A 188 -6.89 9.05 11.70
C ASN A 188 -5.81 9.89 10.98
N GLY A 189 -6.17 10.63 9.93
CA GLY A 189 -5.34 11.68 9.36
C GLY A 189 -4.40 11.26 8.24
N CYS A 190 -4.59 10.09 7.60
CA CYS A 190 -3.81 9.73 6.41
C CYS A 190 -3.87 10.82 5.34
N ASP A 191 -2.70 11.19 4.80
CA ASP A 191 -2.62 12.17 3.73
C ASP A 191 -2.98 11.53 2.37
N ILE A 192 -4.17 11.84 1.88
CA ILE A 192 -4.67 11.37 0.58
C ILE A 192 -3.92 11.94 -0.63
N ASN A 193 -3.16 13.02 -0.43
CA ASN A 193 -2.35 13.64 -1.48
C ASN A 193 -0.89 13.17 -1.46
N GLN A 194 -0.54 12.30 -0.52
CA GLN A 194 0.78 11.69 -0.51
C GLN A 194 1.04 10.94 -1.80
N VAL A 195 2.26 11.04 -2.33
CA VAL A 195 2.67 10.33 -3.54
C VAL A 195 3.64 9.21 -3.21
N ASN A 196 3.51 8.10 -3.93
CA ASN A 196 4.46 7.00 -3.86
C ASN A 196 5.75 7.31 -4.67
N ASN A 197 6.71 6.37 -4.69
CA ASN A 197 7.97 6.54 -5.43
C ASN A 197 7.78 6.70 -6.95
N ASN A 198 6.62 6.33 -7.49
CA ASN A 198 6.27 6.56 -8.89
C ASN A 198 5.65 7.95 -9.13
N GLY A 199 5.54 8.79 -8.08
CA GLY A 199 4.84 10.06 -8.13
C GLY A 199 3.33 9.92 -8.30
N GLU A 200 2.74 8.77 -7.89
CA GLU A 200 1.32 8.49 -7.97
C GLU A 200 0.66 8.80 -6.62
N THR A 201 -0.45 9.53 -6.64
CA THR A 201 -1.36 9.62 -5.50
C THR A 201 -2.15 8.31 -5.35
N VAL A 202 -2.83 8.11 -4.21
CA VAL A 202 -3.70 6.94 -4.01
C VAL A 202 -4.74 6.80 -5.12
N PHE A 203 -5.26 7.91 -5.64
CA PHE A 203 -6.25 7.90 -6.72
C PHE A 203 -5.66 7.38 -8.04
N GLU A 204 -4.47 7.83 -8.39
CA GLU A 204 -3.77 7.39 -9.59
C GLU A 204 -3.34 5.93 -9.47
N TYR A 205 -2.89 5.51 -8.28
CA TYR A 205 -2.51 4.13 -7.99
C TYR A 205 -3.71 3.18 -8.08
N ILE A 206 -4.83 3.49 -7.42
CA ILE A 206 -6.07 2.69 -7.49
C ILE A 206 -6.53 2.56 -8.93
N GLN A 207 -6.50 3.64 -9.72
CA GLN A 207 -6.87 3.60 -11.13
C GLN A 207 -6.00 2.63 -11.94
N THR A 208 -4.68 2.56 -11.66
CA THR A 208 -3.80 1.60 -12.35
C THR A 208 -4.14 0.16 -12.02
N MET A 209 -4.53 -0.12 -10.78
CA MET A 209 -4.92 -1.45 -10.31
C MET A 209 -6.26 -1.91 -10.90
N ILE A 210 -7.21 -0.99 -11.08
CA ILE A 210 -8.56 -1.28 -11.56
C ILE A 210 -8.60 -1.56 -13.06
N PHE A 211 -7.76 -0.90 -13.86
CA PHE A 211 -7.68 -1.17 -15.29
C PHE A 211 -7.19 -2.59 -15.62
N SER A 212 -6.51 -3.24 -14.69
CA SER A 212 -6.18 -4.67 -14.83
C SER A 212 -7.37 -5.61 -14.56
N ASN A 213 -8.46 -5.16 -13.92
CA ASN A 213 -9.51 -6.03 -13.37
C ASN A 213 -10.95 -5.51 -13.59
N SER A 214 -11.35 -4.97 -14.71
CA SER A 214 -12.77 -4.76 -15.17
C SER A 214 -13.88 -4.45 -14.12
N GLN A 215 -13.56 -3.87 -12.94
CA GLN A 215 -14.50 -3.68 -11.83
C GLN A 215 -14.69 -2.21 -11.45
N LEU A 216 -15.23 -1.40 -12.37
CA LEU A 216 -15.50 0.03 -12.17
C LEU A 216 -16.39 0.31 -10.94
N ASP A 217 -17.40 -0.51 -10.69
CA ASP A 217 -18.35 -0.32 -9.59
C ASP A 217 -17.72 -0.50 -8.19
N GLN A 218 -16.76 -1.40 -8.05
CA GLN A 218 -16.01 -1.56 -6.79
C GLN A 218 -15.13 -0.34 -6.50
N CYS A 219 -14.64 0.34 -7.52
CA CYS A 219 -13.81 1.53 -7.41
C CYS A 219 -14.57 2.73 -6.92
N LEU A 220 -15.79 2.93 -7.41
CA LEU A 220 -16.66 4.01 -6.98
C LEU A 220 -17.02 3.85 -5.50
N SER A 221 -17.22 2.62 -5.03
CA SER A 221 -17.48 2.36 -3.61
C SER A 221 -16.28 2.66 -2.71
N VAL A 222 -15.06 2.41 -3.18
CA VAL A 222 -13.81 2.75 -2.48
C VAL A 222 -13.54 4.26 -2.52
N LEU A 223 -13.91 4.95 -3.60
CA LEU A 223 -13.69 6.39 -3.76
C LEU A 223 -14.72 7.25 -2.99
N THR A 224 -15.89 6.70 -2.67
CA THR A 224 -16.97 7.46 -1.98
C THR A 224 -16.52 8.12 -0.66
N PRO A 225 -15.73 7.48 0.23
CA PRO A 225 -15.22 8.09 1.45
C PRO A 225 -14.32 9.30 1.17
N PHE A 226 -13.55 9.24 0.09
CA PHE A 226 -12.63 10.32 -0.30
C PHE A 226 -13.37 11.56 -0.81
N ILE A 227 -14.56 11.42 -1.42
CA ILE A 227 -15.31 12.53 -1.99
C ILE A 227 -15.61 13.62 -0.94
N ASN A 228 -15.96 13.24 0.28
CA ASN A 228 -16.23 14.19 1.36
C ASN A 228 -14.96 14.92 1.85
N LEU A 229 -13.81 14.26 1.79
CA LEU A 229 -12.53 14.84 2.20
C LEU A 229 -11.96 15.79 1.14
N ILE A 230 -12.19 15.48 -0.15
CA ILE A 230 -11.77 16.30 -1.29
C ILE A 230 -12.43 17.70 -1.25
N LYS A 231 -13.62 17.85 -0.63
CA LYS A 231 -14.26 19.16 -0.43
C LYS A 231 -13.39 20.14 0.37
N SER A 232 -12.51 19.65 1.23
CA SER A 232 -11.60 20.48 2.03
C SER A 232 -10.21 20.65 1.40
N ARG A 233 -9.82 19.81 0.44
CA ARG A 233 -8.51 19.84 -0.23
C ARG A 233 -8.67 19.42 -1.68
N PRO A 234 -8.52 20.35 -2.67
CA PRO A 234 -8.75 20.04 -4.07
C PRO A 234 -7.75 18.97 -4.56
N LEU A 235 -8.29 17.94 -5.21
CA LEU A 235 -7.50 16.91 -5.87
C LEU A 235 -6.66 17.49 -6.99
N THR A 236 -5.41 17.03 -7.09
CA THR A 236 -4.53 17.37 -8.20
C THR A 236 -4.26 16.12 -9.04
N PHE A 237 -4.63 16.17 -10.32
CA PHE A 237 -4.36 15.10 -11.27
C PHE A 237 -3.03 15.36 -11.98
N ASN A 238 -2.03 14.52 -11.71
CA ASN A 238 -0.74 14.52 -12.41
C ASN A 238 -0.75 13.59 -13.63
N ARG A 239 -1.72 12.69 -13.68
CA ARG A 239 -1.92 11.70 -14.74
C ARG A 239 -3.39 11.61 -15.09
N LEU A 240 -3.68 11.34 -16.37
CA LEU A 240 -5.04 11.14 -16.83
C LEU A 240 -5.21 9.75 -17.45
N THR A 241 -6.23 9.06 -16.97
CA THR A 241 -6.71 7.77 -17.48
C THR A 241 -8.22 7.86 -17.71
N PHE A 242 -8.87 6.85 -18.30
CA PHE A 242 -10.34 6.84 -18.40
C PHE A 242 -11.03 6.85 -17.03
N GLY A 243 -10.46 6.15 -16.03
CA GLY A 243 -11.01 6.20 -14.66
C GLY A 243 -10.92 7.60 -14.04
N CYS A 244 -9.85 8.36 -14.33
CA CYS A 244 -9.79 9.77 -13.93
C CYS A 244 -10.92 10.58 -14.53
N LEU A 245 -11.29 10.34 -15.79
CA LEU A 245 -12.39 11.06 -16.44
C LEU A 245 -13.73 10.80 -15.75
N GLU A 246 -14.00 9.56 -15.37
CA GLU A 246 -15.21 9.22 -14.60
C GLU A 246 -15.19 9.87 -13.21
N LEU A 247 -14.05 9.86 -12.51
CA LEU A 247 -13.92 10.57 -11.24
C LEU A 247 -14.14 12.08 -11.41
N ILE A 248 -13.55 12.70 -12.44
CA ILE A 248 -13.74 14.14 -12.73
C ILE A 248 -15.21 14.45 -12.97
N LYS A 249 -15.95 13.63 -13.72
CA LYS A 249 -17.40 13.79 -13.91
C LYS A 249 -18.16 13.76 -12.58
N ILE A 250 -17.80 12.85 -11.67
CA ILE A 250 -18.40 12.77 -10.33
C ILE A 250 -18.09 14.03 -9.53
N LEU A 251 -16.83 14.48 -9.51
CA LEU A 251 -16.44 15.73 -8.81
C LEU A 251 -17.21 16.93 -9.34
N GLN A 252 -17.32 17.08 -10.67
CA GLN A 252 -18.09 18.13 -11.30
C GLN A 252 -19.58 18.09 -10.96
N SER A 253 -20.18 16.88 -10.95
CA SER A 253 -21.59 16.71 -10.60
C SER A 253 -21.92 17.09 -9.15
N GLN A 254 -20.91 17.10 -8.27
CA GLN A 254 -21.02 17.43 -6.86
C GLN A 254 -20.47 18.83 -6.52
N ASN A 255 -20.08 19.62 -7.51
CA ASN A 255 -19.44 20.93 -7.36
C ASN A 255 -18.18 20.87 -6.48
N ILE A 256 -17.34 19.87 -6.68
CA ILE A 256 -16.08 19.70 -5.97
C ILE A 256 -14.93 20.18 -6.85
N ASP A 257 -14.11 21.09 -6.32
CA ASP A 257 -12.95 21.61 -7.03
C ASP A 257 -11.86 20.56 -7.20
N TYR A 258 -11.22 20.57 -8.35
CA TYR A 258 -10.05 19.77 -8.67
C TYR A 258 -9.05 20.56 -9.52
N LYS A 259 -7.81 20.11 -9.56
CA LYS A 259 -6.75 20.69 -10.39
C LYS A 259 -6.17 19.64 -11.31
N ILE A 260 -5.79 20.04 -12.50
CA ILE A 260 -5.01 19.23 -13.43
C ILE A 260 -3.64 19.90 -13.53
N ASN A 261 -2.58 19.13 -13.29
CA ASN A 261 -1.22 19.65 -13.39
C ASN A 261 -0.98 20.19 -14.82
N GLU A 262 -0.23 21.28 -14.94
CA GLU A 262 0.15 21.87 -16.23
C GLU A 262 0.92 20.86 -17.12
N ARG A 263 1.69 19.94 -16.53
CA ARG A 263 2.30 18.78 -17.19
C ARG A 263 1.60 17.51 -16.74
N CYS A 264 0.56 17.12 -17.44
CA CYS A 264 -0.21 15.94 -17.10
C CYS A 264 0.15 14.76 -17.99
N VAL A 265 0.54 13.65 -17.37
CA VAL A 265 0.90 12.42 -18.09
C VAL A 265 -0.35 11.66 -18.51
N VAL A 266 -0.46 11.29 -19.80
CA VAL A 266 -1.51 10.43 -20.31
C VAL A 266 -1.01 8.99 -20.40
N LYS A 267 -1.59 8.12 -19.60
CA LYS A 267 -1.26 6.70 -19.57
C LYS A 267 -2.11 5.92 -20.58
N TYR A 268 -1.73 5.97 -21.88
CA TYR A 268 -2.49 5.24 -22.90
C TYR A 268 -1.63 4.65 -24.01
N PRO A 269 -1.94 3.44 -24.54
CA PRO A 269 -1.29 2.93 -25.72
C PRO A 269 -1.67 3.78 -26.94
N ASN A 270 -0.69 4.07 -27.80
CA ASN A 270 -0.78 4.99 -28.95
C ASN A 270 -2.02 4.83 -29.86
N LYS A 271 -2.64 3.65 -29.88
CA LYS A 271 -3.78 3.37 -30.76
C LYS A 271 -5.09 4.04 -30.34
N ASP A 272 -5.25 4.32 -29.05
CA ASP A 272 -6.53 4.80 -28.48
C ASP A 272 -6.49 6.26 -27.99
N ILE A 273 -5.36 6.97 -28.20
CA ILE A 273 -5.18 8.33 -27.69
C ILE A 273 -6.23 9.30 -28.23
N LYS A 274 -6.64 9.17 -29.50
CA LYS A 274 -7.68 10.03 -30.10
C LYS A 274 -9.01 9.84 -29.40
N LYS A 275 -9.39 8.58 -29.12
CA LYS A 275 -10.61 8.24 -28.39
C LYS A 275 -10.56 8.80 -26.97
N PHE A 276 -9.43 8.63 -26.29
CA PHE A 276 -9.24 9.18 -24.96
C PHE A 276 -9.41 10.71 -24.94
N ILE A 277 -8.69 11.44 -25.80
CA ILE A 277 -8.78 12.90 -25.86
C ILE A 277 -10.20 13.37 -26.20
N THR A 278 -10.91 12.71 -27.13
CA THR A 278 -12.28 13.03 -27.46
C THR A 278 -13.23 12.90 -26.26
N GLU A 279 -13.09 11.85 -25.47
CA GLU A 279 -13.87 11.67 -24.25
C GLU A 279 -13.46 12.67 -23.17
N ALA A 280 -12.16 12.88 -23.00
CA ALA A 280 -11.63 13.80 -22.00
C ALA A 280 -12.03 15.27 -22.27
N GLN A 281 -12.12 15.70 -23.51
CA GLN A 281 -12.56 17.05 -23.88
C GLN A 281 -14.01 17.36 -23.48
N LYS A 282 -14.82 16.37 -23.20
CA LYS A 282 -16.18 16.55 -22.67
C LYS A 282 -16.17 17.07 -21.23
N VAL A 283 -15.06 16.88 -20.51
CA VAL A 283 -14.94 17.19 -19.08
C VAL A 283 -13.73 18.05 -18.72
N ILE A 284 -12.73 18.13 -19.60
CA ILE A 284 -11.46 18.84 -19.36
C ILE A 284 -11.16 19.80 -20.50
N ASP A 285 -10.77 21.04 -20.14
CA ASP A 285 -10.23 21.99 -21.09
C ASP A 285 -8.71 21.82 -21.23
N PHE A 286 -8.28 21.28 -22.36
CA PHE A 286 -6.87 21.03 -22.64
C PHE A 286 -6.08 22.24 -23.16
N ARG A 287 -6.67 23.43 -23.26
CA ARG A 287 -5.97 24.62 -23.76
C ARG A 287 -4.77 25.03 -22.89
N HIS A 288 -4.79 24.64 -21.61
CA HIS A 288 -3.78 24.99 -20.62
C HIS A 288 -2.98 23.79 -20.10
N VAL A 289 -3.23 22.57 -20.61
CA VAL A 289 -2.59 21.35 -20.14
C VAL A 289 -1.66 20.79 -21.21
N ASN A 290 -0.38 20.61 -20.88
CA ASN A 290 0.58 19.89 -21.71
C ASN A 290 0.46 18.40 -21.42
N LEU A 291 0.05 17.62 -22.41
CA LEU A 291 -0.03 16.17 -22.28
C LEU A 291 1.32 15.55 -22.55
N CYS A 292 1.81 14.75 -21.62
CA CYS A 292 3.05 13.97 -21.73
C CYS A 292 2.75 12.48 -21.84
N SER A 293 3.69 11.71 -22.40
CA SER A 293 3.63 10.24 -22.42
C SER A 293 4.04 9.66 -21.06
N TRP A 294 3.89 8.34 -20.89
CA TRP A 294 4.32 7.62 -19.68
C TRP A 294 5.80 7.87 -19.26
N TYR A 295 6.67 8.16 -20.22
CA TYR A 295 8.10 8.42 -19.97
C TYR A 295 8.39 9.91 -19.76
N ASP A 296 7.39 10.72 -19.39
CA ASP A 296 7.48 12.18 -19.25
C ASP A 296 7.95 12.91 -20.54
N THR A 297 7.89 12.21 -21.68
CA THR A 297 8.12 12.82 -22.98
C THR A 297 6.85 13.46 -23.49
N PRO A 298 6.88 14.68 -24.04
CA PRO A 298 5.70 15.29 -24.63
C PRO A 298 5.06 14.38 -25.66
N LEU A 299 3.71 14.25 -25.65
CA LEU A 299 2.99 13.44 -26.66
C LEU A 299 3.28 13.85 -28.09
N VAL A 300 3.77 15.06 -28.26
CA VAL A 300 4.17 15.67 -29.52
C VAL A 300 5.50 15.12 -30.04
N SER A 301 6.33 14.50 -29.18
CA SER A 301 7.55 13.79 -29.60
C SER A 301 7.26 12.49 -30.36
N LEU A 302 5.99 12.05 -30.32
CA LEU A 302 5.53 10.96 -31.18
C LEU A 302 5.73 11.40 -32.64
N LYS A 303 6.54 10.67 -33.38
CA LYS A 303 6.87 10.88 -34.80
C LYS A 303 5.66 10.73 -35.75
N ASN A 304 4.49 11.20 -35.34
CA ASN A 304 3.23 11.05 -36.07
C ASN A 304 2.57 12.42 -36.28
N LYS A 305 2.91 13.05 -37.40
CA LYS A 305 2.40 14.35 -37.81
C LYS A 305 0.87 14.42 -37.88
N GLU A 306 0.18 13.32 -38.18
CA GLU A 306 -1.28 13.32 -38.26
C GLU A 306 -1.94 13.37 -36.87
N ILE A 307 -1.31 12.79 -35.86
CA ILE A 307 -1.75 12.94 -34.46
C ILE A 307 -1.54 14.38 -33.99
N ILE A 308 -0.38 14.98 -34.30
CA ILE A 308 -0.08 16.37 -33.93
C ILE A 308 -1.08 17.34 -34.58
N LYS A 309 -1.34 17.20 -35.88
CA LYS A 309 -2.36 17.99 -36.59
C LYS A 309 -3.75 17.80 -36.00
N TRP A 310 -4.07 16.56 -35.57
CA TRP A 310 -5.33 16.28 -34.92
C TRP A 310 -5.46 16.95 -33.56
N PHE A 311 -4.38 16.99 -32.73
CA PHE A 311 -4.34 17.72 -31.47
C PHE A 311 -4.64 19.20 -31.66
N ILE A 312 -3.95 19.83 -32.64
CA ILE A 312 -4.14 21.24 -32.96
C ILE A 312 -5.59 21.52 -33.41
N ARG A 313 -6.18 20.66 -34.25
CA ARG A 313 -7.57 20.80 -34.71
C ARG A 313 -8.56 20.72 -33.54
N ASN A 314 -8.24 19.99 -32.52
CA ASN A 314 -9.10 19.77 -31.35
C ASN A 314 -8.71 20.64 -30.15
N ASN A 315 -7.96 21.72 -30.37
CA ASN A 315 -7.55 22.71 -29.36
C ASN A 315 -6.78 22.10 -28.17
N VAL A 316 -6.06 21.01 -28.41
CA VAL A 316 -5.10 20.45 -27.43
C VAL A 316 -3.81 21.26 -27.56
N LYS A 317 -3.26 21.73 -26.43
CA LYS A 317 -2.00 22.48 -26.42
C LYS A 317 -0.87 21.63 -26.98
N VAL A 318 -0.16 22.19 -27.97
CA VAL A 318 1.02 21.58 -28.58
C VAL A 318 2.18 22.57 -28.45
N ASN A 319 3.26 22.16 -27.77
CA ASN A 319 4.48 22.94 -27.76
C ASN A 319 5.35 22.52 -28.95
N ILE A 320 5.50 23.40 -29.92
CA ILE A 320 6.23 23.12 -31.17
C ILE A 320 7.68 22.81 -30.91
N ASN A 321 8.27 23.37 -29.85
CA ASN A 321 9.66 23.11 -29.49
C ASN A 321 9.93 21.69 -29.02
N ASP A 322 8.89 20.98 -28.61
CA ASP A 322 8.98 19.57 -28.18
C ASP A 322 8.94 18.60 -29.37
N ILE A 323 8.78 19.07 -30.60
CA ILE A 323 8.85 18.26 -31.82
C ILE A 323 10.32 18.09 -32.22
N GLU A 324 10.88 16.91 -32.02
CA GLU A 324 12.30 16.62 -32.28
C GLU A 324 12.67 16.62 -33.76
N GLU A 325 11.76 16.10 -34.63
CA GLU A 325 12.04 15.99 -36.07
C GLU A 325 11.79 17.33 -36.79
N GLN A 326 12.83 17.89 -37.35
CA GLN A 326 12.83 19.20 -38.03
C GLN A 326 11.83 19.25 -39.18
N ASP A 327 11.69 18.16 -39.96
CA ASP A 327 10.76 18.08 -41.09
C ASP A 327 9.31 18.14 -40.61
N ILE A 328 8.96 17.40 -39.52
CA ILE A 328 7.64 17.43 -38.92
C ILE A 328 7.36 18.81 -38.33
N ARG A 329 8.33 19.40 -37.62
CA ARG A 329 8.22 20.76 -37.07
C ARG A 329 7.90 21.78 -38.17
N THR A 330 8.63 21.74 -39.29
CA THR A 330 8.42 22.64 -40.43
C THR A 330 7.02 22.47 -41.04
N GLU A 331 6.56 21.24 -41.22
CA GLU A 331 5.22 20.95 -41.75
C GLU A 331 4.09 21.43 -40.80
N ILE A 332 4.29 21.28 -39.50
CA ILE A 332 3.32 21.75 -38.49
C ILE A 332 3.27 23.28 -38.46
N LEU A 333 4.42 23.97 -38.55
CA LEU A 333 4.45 25.43 -38.64
C LEU A 333 3.74 25.93 -39.89
N ALA A 334 3.97 25.29 -41.04
CA ALA A 334 3.24 25.60 -42.27
C ALA A 334 1.72 25.37 -42.12
N TYR A 335 1.32 24.30 -41.46
CA TYR A 335 -0.08 24.01 -41.19
C TYR A 335 -0.73 25.08 -40.28
N LEU A 336 -0.04 25.52 -39.23
CA LEU A 336 -0.53 26.60 -38.33
C LEU A 336 -0.68 27.93 -39.06
N ALA A 337 0.33 28.32 -39.86
CA ALA A 337 0.27 29.55 -40.66
C ALA A 337 -0.92 29.55 -41.67
N LEU A 338 -1.19 28.37 -42.26
CA LEU A 338 -2.37 28.22 -43.15
C LEU A 338 -3.71 28.33 -42.36
N ARG A 339 -3.74 27.85 -41.13
CA ARG A 339 -4.91 27.93 -40.25
C ARG A 339 -5.19 29.40 -39.86
N GLU A 340 -4.17 30.11 -39.37
CA GLU A 340 -4.26 31.51 -39.02
C GLU A 340 -4.72 32.37 -40.22
N ASN A 341 -4.16 32.14 -41.41
CA ASN A 341 -4.57 32.81 -42.62
C ASN A 341 -6.04 32.51 -43.01
N LYS A 342 -6.55 31.33 -42.75
CA LYS A 342 -7.97 30.98 -42.95
C LYS A 342 -8.86 31.67 -41.93
N GLU A 343 -8.46 31.72 -40.69
CA GLU A 343 -9.19 32.41 -39.61
C GLU A 343 -9.22 33.92 -39.85
N LEU A 344 -8.11 34.51 -40.28
CA LEU A 344 -8.04 35.94 -40.70
C LEU A 344 -8.96 36.23 -41.88
N LYS A 345 -9.00 35.34 -42.89
CA LYS A 345 -9.92 35.51 -44.04
C LYS A 345 -11.39 35.41 -43.63
N THR A 346 -11.75 34.62 -42.64
CA THR A 346 -13.13 34.51 -42.14
C THR A 346 -13.52 35.71 -41.26
N VAL A 347 -12.57 36.37 -40.61
CA VAL A 347 -12.79 37.59 -39.84
C VAL A 347 -12.90 38.81 -40.77
N ILE A 348 -12.08 38.86 -41.83
CA ILE A 348 -12.07 39.97 -42.78
C ILE A 348 -13.24 39.91 -43.76
N ASN A 349 -13.80 38.72 -44.04
CA ASN A 349 -14.90 38.56 -44.98
C ASN A 349 -15.99 37.58 -44.49
N PRO A 350 -16.83 38.00 -43.51
CA PRO A 350 -17.87 37.16 -42.91
C PRO A 350 -18.94 36.66 -43.91
N ASN A 351 -19.05 37.29 -45.12
CA ASN A 351 -20.04 36.93 -46.12
C ASN A 351 -19.71 35.69 -46.97
N ILE A 352 -18.49 35.10 -46.84
CA ILE A 352 -18.12 33.90 -47.61
C ILE A 352 -18.84 32.62 -47.10
N LYS A 353 -19.32 32.61 -45.85
CA LYS A 353 -20.04 31.46 -45.29
C LYS A 353 -21.45 31.25 -45.88
N HIS A 354 -22.06 32.23 -46.56
CA HIS A 354 -23.41 32.11 -47.10
C HIS A 354 -23.50 31.68 -48.57
N SER A 355 -22.36 31.63 -49.30
CA SER A 355 -22.40 31.26 -50.72
C SER A 355 -22.21 29.75 -50.98
N ALA A 356 -21.72 28.97 -49.97
CA ALA A 356 -21.48 27.53 -50.16
C ALA A 356 -22.72 26.64 -49.89
N SER A 357 -23.79 27.18 -49.30
CA SER A 357 -25.02 26.43 -49.02
C SER A 357 -26.13 26.54 -50.09
N LYS A 358 -25.89 27.30 -51.20
CA LYS A 358 -26.87 27.47 -52.29
C LYS A 358 -26.49 26.83 -53.63
N LYS A 359 -25.59 25.87 -53.67
CA LYS A 359 -25.34 25.07 -54.88
C LYS A 359 -25.38 23.60 -54.54
N ARG A 360 -26.56 23.08 -54.23
CA ARG A 360 -27.05 21.72 -54.47
C ARG A 360 -28.57 21.80 -54.65
N LEU A 361 -28.99 22.00 -55.87
CA LEU A 361 -30.19 21.50 -56.50
C LEU A 361 -29.74 20.63 -57.64
#